data_4afad702f383ac14739b62b46a8f4aba
#
_entry.id   4afad702f383ac14739b62b46a8f4aba
#
_cell.length_a   1.000
_cell.length_b   1.000
_cell.length_c   1.000
_cell.angle_alpha   90.00
_cell.angle_beta   90.00
_cell.angle_gamma   90.00
#
_symmetry.space_group_name_H-M   'P 1'
#
loop_
_entity.id
_entity.type
_entity.pdbx_description
1 polymer ?
#
loop_
_entity_poly.entity_id
_entity_poly.type
_entity_poly.pdbx_seq_one_letter_code
_entity_poly.pdbx_strand_id
1 'polypeptide(L)'
;PKWAVLPILALSANLKANTFVLALVAAGLVAVDEWLFADDGDFKAGLLPRTGFSVACFAAPMAIYYLWNVRYVGWLVSRSASDSGVGETSAPLSAVVVNGIKILLGQPVEGFYAEREAQFRTAMADMDHQFWTSDGKLSMIGQGRNVVALIAIVFAVAILAAASRRLKAHIAVIGALSGICFLGYNLMLALSYGFIFVPFQAEQLVDYNRYIYSYYIGWFILALGC
;
A
#
# COMPACT_ATOMS: atom_id res chain seq x y z
N PRO A 1 -12.96 -11.10 18.96
CA PRO A 1 -11.79 -11.99 18.89
C PRO A 1 -10.85 -11.49 17.82
N LYS A 2 -9.60 -11.15 18.21
CA LYS A 2 -8.58 -10.53 17.33
C LYS A 2 -8.28 -11.36 16.07
N TRP A 3 -8.40 -12.67 16.13
CA TRP A 3 -8.19 -13.57 14.99
C TRP A 3 -9.17 -13.38 13.83
N ALA A 4 -10.30 -12.71 14.04
CA ALA A 4 -11.27 -12.43 12.97
C ALA A 4 -10.72 -11.47 11.90
N VAL A 5 -9.63 -10.76 12.17
CA VAL A 5 -8.97 -9.90 11.17
C VAL A 5 -8.28 -10.70 10.06
N LEU A 6 -7.82 -11.94 10.33
CA LEU A 6 -7.08 -12.73 9.35
C LEU A 6 -7.87 -13.05 8.07
N PRO A 7 -9.11 -13.56 8.12
CA PRO A 7 -9.89 -13.78 6.89
C PRO A 7 -10.17 -12.47 6.15
N ILE A 8 -10.33 -11.34 6.84
CA ILE A 8 -10.54 -10.03 6.20
C ILE A 8 -9.29 -9.63 5.42
N LEU A 9 -8.09 -9.73 6.03
CA LEU A 9 -6.82 -9.45 5.37
C LEU A 9 -6.58 -10.38 4.18
N ALA A 10 -6.86 -11.67 4.35
CA ALA A 10 -6.70 -12.67 3.29
C ALA A 10 -7.63 -12.39 2.10
N LEU A 11 -8.91 -12.13 2.34
CA LEU A 11 -9.88 -11.81 1.29
C LEU A 11 -9.54 -10.49 0.60
N SER A 12 -9.16 -9.46 1.35
CA SER A 12 -8.75 -8.16 0.80
C SER A 12 -7.60 -8.29 -0.18
N ALA A 13 -6.59 -9.12 0.14
CA ALA A 13 -5.43 -9.34 -0.71
C ALA A 13 -5.77 -9.94 -2.09
N ASN A 14 -6.93 -10.57 -2.22
CA ASN A 14 -7.32 -11.27 -3.46
C ASN A 14 -8.28 -10.48 -4.35
N LEU A 15 -8.81 -9.36 -3.86
CA LEU A 15 -9.79 -8.57 -4.64
C LEU A 15 -9.14 -7.90 -5.86
N LYS A 16 -7.92 -7.41 -5.74
CA LYS A 16 -7.16 -6.76 -6.82
C LYS A 16 -5.67 -6.66 -6.41
N ALA A 17 -4.75 -6.59 -7.37
CA ALA A 17 -3.30 -6.51 -7.08
C ALA A 17 -2.95 -5.36 -6.09
N ASN A 18 -3.62 -4.21 -6.20
CA ASN A 18 -3.37 -3.07 -5.32
C ASN A 18 -3.94 -3.25 -3.91
N THR A 19 -5.01 -4.05 -3.75
CA THR A 19 -5.57 -4.34 -2.42
C THR A 19 -4.67 -5.25 -1.62
N PHE A 20 -3.76 -6.00 -2.25
CA PHE A 20 -2.71 -6.74 -1.56
C PHE A 20 -1.79 -5.81 -0.75
N VAL A 21 -1.35 -4.69 -1.35
CA VAL A 21 -0.52 -3.70 -0.65
C VAL A 21 -1.29 -3.09 0.53
N LEU A 22 -2.56 -2.75 0.33
CA LEU A 22 -3.43 -2.24 1.41
C LEU A 22 -3.62 -3.26 2.53
N ALA A 23 -3.77 -4.55 2.20
CA ALA A 23 -3.84 -5.62 3.20
C ALA A 23 -2.56 -5.74 4.02
N LEU A 24 -1.38 -5.57 3.40
CA LEU A 24 -0.10 -5.54 4.12
C LEU A 24 0.04 -4.32 5.02
N VAL A 25 -0.43 -3.15 4.57
CA VAL A 25 -0.48 -1.93 5.40
C VAL A 25 -1.37 -2.17 6.63
N ALA A 26 -2.58 -2.69 6.42
CA ALA A 26 -3.50 -3.02 7.51
C ALA A 26 -2.90 -4.06 8.47
N ALA A 27 -2.24 -5.10 7.95
CA ALA A 27 -1.53 -6.09 8.77
C ALA A 27 -0.43 -5.44 9.64
N GLY A 28 0.32 -4.50 9.07
CA GLY A 28 1.34 -3.73 9.80
C GLY A 28 0.75 -2.89 10.94
N LEU A 29 -0.33 -2.17 10.67
CA LEU A 29 -1.01 -1.37 11.68
C LEU A 29 -1.56 -2.23 12.83
N VAL A 30 -2.21 -3.37 12.50
CA VAL A 30 -2.73 -4.33 13.48
C VAL A 30 -1.59 -4.95 14.31
N ALA A 31 -0.46 -5.29 13.67
CA ALA A 31 0.71 -5.81 14.37
C ALA A 31 1.28 -4.77 15.34
N VAL A 32 1.42 -3.51 14.93
CA VAL A 32 1.90 -2.42 15.80
C VAL A 32 0.94 -2.19 16.97
N ASP A 33 -0.37 -2.20 16.70
CA ASP A 33 -1.39 -2.09 17.75
C ASP A 33 -1.23 -3.20 18.81
N GLU A 34 -1.12 -4.44 18.38
CA GLU A 34 -0.91 -5.59 19.29
C GLU A 34 0.38 -5.47 20.10
N TRP A 35 1.46 -4.94 19.50
CA TRP A 35 2.75 -4.86 20.17
C TRP A 35 2.85 -3.68 21.16
N LEU A 36 2.27 -2.55 20.83
CA LEU A 36 2.45 -1.33 21.61
C LEU A 36 1.33 -1.09 22.63
N PHE A 37 0.12 -1.60 22.35
CA PHE A 37 -1.06 -1.18 23.10
C PHE A 37 -1.88 -2.32 23.71
N ALA A 38 -1.56 -3.60 23.44
CA ALA A 38 -2.24 -4.70 24.09
C ALA A 38 -1.99 -4.73 25.63
N ASP A 39 -3.06 -4.93 26.38
CA ASP A 39 -3.07 -4.93 27.86
C ASP A 39 -2.75 -6.33 28.41
N ASP A 40 -1.56 -6.87 28.14
CA ASP A 40 -1.13 -8.10 28.78
C ASP A 40 -0.23 -7.76 29.96
N GLY A 41 -0.63 -8.14 31.16
CA GLY A 41 0.05 -7.80 32.41
C GLY A 41 1.50 -8.29 32.53
N ASP A 42 1.92 -9.27 31.71
CA ASP A 42 3.29 -9.74 31.62
C ASP A 42 3.79 -9.74 30.16
N PHE A 43 4.71 -8.84 29.85
CA PHE A 43 5.30 -8.69 28.51
C PHE A 43 5.94 -9.98 28.00
N LYS A 44 6.63 -10.75 28.89
CA LYS A 44 7.31 -11.98 28.51
C LYS A 44 6.33 -13.11 28.18
N ALA A 45 5.25 -13.22 28.93
CA ALA A 45 4.19 -14.19 28.66
C ALA A 45 3.43 -13.89 27.37
N GLY A 46 3.29 -12.60 27.02
CA GLY A 46 2.65 -12.13 25.79
C GLY A 46 3.51 -12.20 24.52
N LEU A 47 4.83 -12.41 24.62
CA LEU A 47 5.75 -12.32 23.47
C LEU A 47 5.42 -13.33 22.36
N LEU A 48 5.28 -14.60 22.70
CA LEU A 48 5.03 -15.67 21.73
C LEU A 48 3.66 -15.53 21.02
N PRO A 49 2.53 -15.32 21.74
CA PRO A 49 1.24 -15.11 21.08
C PRO A 49 1.18 -13.82 20.25
N ARG A 50 1.85 -12.73 20.66
CA ARG A 50 1.92 -11.49 19.88
C ARG A 50 2.71 -11.68 18.58
N THR A 51 3.89 -12.31 18.67
CA THR A 51 4.69 -12.65 17.49
C THR A 51 3.92 -13.57 16.55
N GLY A 52 3.31 -14.62 17.07
CA GLY A 52 2.49 -15.55 16.28
C GLY A 52 1.32 -14.86 15.58
N PHE A 53 0.63 -13.97 16.28
CA PHE A 53 -0.47 -13.19 15.69
C PHE A 53 0.02 -12.23 14.61
N SER A 54 1.11 -11.49 14.86
CA SER A 54 1.70 -10.57 13.87
C SER A 54 2.15 -11.32 12.62
N VAL A 55 2.85 -12.44 12.79
CA VAL A 55 3.26 -13.32 11.67
C VAL A 55 2.02 -13.79 10.89
N ALA A 56 0.96 -14.20 11.57
CA ALA A 56 -0.26 -14.66 10.91
C ALA A 56 -0.95 -13.53 10.12
N CYS A 57 -0.92 -12.28 10.63
CA CYS A 57 -1.48 -11.11 9.93
C CYS A 57 -0.79 -10.84 8.58
N PHE A 58 0.53 -11.05 8.49
CA PHE A 58 1.26 -10.92 7.22
C PHE A 58 1.17 -12.20 6.37
N ALA A 59 1.24 -13.38 7.00
CA ALA A 59 1.21 -14.65 6.28
C ALA A 59 -0.13 -14.90 5.58
N ALA A 60 -1.26 -14.50 6.17
CA ALA A 60 -2.58 -14.74 5.59
C ALA A 60 -2.76 -14.06 4.22
N PRO A 61 -2.56 -12.72 4.06
CA PRO A 61 -2.66 -12.07 2.77
C PRO A 61 -1.59 -12.56 1.77
N MET A 62 -0.35 -12.82 2.22
CA MET A 62 0.72 -13.32 1.36
C MET A 62 0.42 -14.72 0.84
N ALA A 63 -0.06 -15.63 1.67
CA ALA A 63 -0.40 -16.99 1.27
C ALA A 63 -1.54 -17.01 0.23
N ILE A 64 -2.61 -16.25 0.46
CA ILE A 64 -3.73 -16.16 -0.49
C ILE A 64 -3.31 -15.48 -1.79
N TYR A 65 -2.55 -14.40 -1.73
CA TYR A 65 -2.01 -13.74 -2.91
C TYR A 65 -1.14 -14.68 -3.74
N TYR A 66 -0.22 -15.43 -3.08
CA TYR A 66 0.64 -16.39 -3.75
C TYR A 66 -0.15 -17.53 -4.40
N LEU A 67 -1.06 -18.16 -3.65
CA LEU A 67 -1.85 -19.27 -4.15
C LEU A 67 -2.74 -18.87 -5.33
N TRP A 68 -3.36 -17.69 -5.27
CA TRP A 68 -4.26 -17.24 -6.31
C TRP A 68 -3.50 -16.59 -7.49
N ASN A 69 -2.72 -15.55 -7.25
CA ASN A 69 -2.12 -14.78 -8.34
C ASN A 69 -0.89 -15.45 -8.94
N VAL A 70 -0.06 -16.12 -8.15
CA VAL A 70 1.18 -16.74 -8.65
C VAL A 70 0.94 -18.14 -9.14
N ARG A 71 0.24 -18.97 -8.36
CA ARG A 71 0.01 -20.37 -8.73
C ARG A 71 -1.16 -20.54 -9.69
N TYR A 72 -2.32 -20.01 -9.37
CA TYR A 72 -3.53 -20.26 -10.17
C TYR A 72 -3.59 -19.37 -11.41
N VAL A 73 -3.49 -18.07 -11.28
CA VAL A 73 -3.52 -17.13 -12.41
C VAL A 73 -2.29 -17.32 -13.30
N GLY A 74 -1.09 -17.48 -12.72
CA GLY A 74 0.14 -17.78 -13.47
C GLY A 74 0.03 -19.07 -14.27
N TRP A 75 -0.61 -20.11 -13.74
CA TRP A 75 -0.89 -21.35 -14.47
C TRP A 75 -1.90 -21.17 -15.62
N LEU A 76 -2.95 -20.36 -15.41
CA LEU A 76 -3.91 -20.01 -16.48
C LEU A 76 -3.24 -19.21 -17.59
N VAL A 77 -2.44 -18.19 -17.23
CA VAL A 77 -1.75 -17.34 -18.19
C VAL A 77 -0.72 -18.13 -18.97
N SER A 78 0.06 -19.02 -18.34
CA SER A 78 1.02 -19.89 -19.06
C SER A 78 0.34 -20.83 -20.06
N ARG A 79 -0.88 -21.27 -19.79
CA ARG A 79 -1.69 -22.05 -20.75
C ARG A 79 -2.18 -21.20 -21.93
N SER A 80 -2.57 -19.96 -21.67
CA SER A 80 -3.03 -19.04 -22.72
C SER A 80 -1.86 -18.51 -23.57
N ALA A 81 -0.70 -18.26 -22.95
CA ALA A 81 0.49 -17.75 -23.63
C ALA A 81 1.16 -18.76 -24.57
N SER A 82 1.00 -20.06 -24.30
CA SER A 82 1.42 -21.11 -25.24
C SER A 82 0.68 -21.06 -26.57
N ASP A 83 -0.50 -20.42 -26.60
CA ASP A 83 -1.34 -20.27 -27.80
C ASP A 83 -1.12 -18.92 -28.51
N SER A 84 -0.59 -17.88 -27.84
CA SER A 84 -0.54 -16.50 -28.35
C SER A 84 0.85 -15.92 -28.60
N GLY A 85 1.92 -16.63 -28.27
CA GLY A 85 3.32 -16.22 -28.58
C GLY A 85 3.81 -14.92 -27.92
N VAL A 86 3.07 -14.35 -26.97
CA VAL A 86 3.43 -13.11 -26.28
C VAL A 86 4.15 -13.45 -24.97
N GLY A 87 5.47 -13.49 -25.05
CA GLY A 87 6.33 -13.56 -23.87
C GLY A 87 6.39 -12.21 -23.15
N GLU A 88 5.42 -11.89 -22.30
CA GLU A 88 5.60 -10.82 -21.33
C GLU A 88 6.55 -11.30 -20.24
N THR A 89 7.79 -10.84 -20.30
CA THR A 89 8.74 -10.92 -19.19
C THR A 89 8.25 -9.99 -18.08
N SER A 90 7.39 -10.46 -17.22
CA SER A 90 7.02 -9.73 -16.02
C SER A 90 8.24 -9.68 -15.10
N ALA A 91 8.86 -8.49 -15.01
CA ALA A 91 9.97 -8.28 -14.09
C ALA A 91 9.54 -8.61 -12.65
N PRO A 92 10.33 -9.37 -11.89
CA PRO A 92 9.96 -9.69 -10.52
C PRO A 92 9.83 -8.42 -9.68
N LEU A 93 8.79 -8.34 -8.86
CA LEU A 93 8.48 -7.15 -8.05
C LEU A 93 9.68 -6.67 -7.22
N SER A 94 10.49 -7.59 -6.70
CA SER A 94 11.72 -7.25 -5.97
C SER A 94 12.73 -6.47 -6.84
N ALA A 95 12.88 -6.83 -8.09
CA ALA A 95 13.77 -6.12 -9.02
C ALA A 95 13.20 -4.74 -9.38
N VAL A 96 11.88 -4.62 -9.54
CA VAL A 96 11.20 -3.32 -9.76
C VAL A 96 11.47 -2.39 -8.57
N VAL A 97 11.31 -2.86 -7.34
CA VAL A 97 11.55 -2.05 -6.14
C VAL A 97 13.02 -1.64 -6.03
N VAL A 98 13.94 -2.58 -6.19
CA VAL A 98 15.39 -2.30 -6.07
C VAL A 98 15.85 -1.29 -7.13
N ASN A 99 15.46 -1.47 -8.39
CA ASN A 99 15.87 -0.56 -9.45
C ASN A 99 15.16 0.80 -9.37
N GLY A 100 13.89 0.83 -8.94
CA GLY A 100 13.21 2.09 -8.64
C GLY A 100 13.89 2.90 -7.54
N ILE A 101 14.32 2.25 -6.45
CA ILE A 101 15.10 2.90 -5.39
C ILE A 101 16.45 3.40 -5.93
N LYS A 102 17.16 2.62 -6.76
CA LYS A 102 18.41 3.08 -7.39
C LYS A 102 18.20 4.36 -8.20
N ILE A 103 17.15 4.41 -9.02
CA ILE A 103 16.79 5.61 -9.80
C ILE A 103 16.52 6.82 -8.89
N LEU A 104 15.79 6.63 -7.79
CA LEU A 104 15.53 7.69 -6.82
C LEU A 104 16.81 8.21 -6.15
N LEU A 105 17.77 7.32 -5.92
CA LEU A 105 19.10 7.67 -5.37
C LEU A 105 20.09 8.18 -6.43
N GLY A 106 19.67 8.34 -7.70
CA GLY A 106 20.54 8.78 -8.79
C GLY A 106 21.59 7.74 -9.21
N GLN A 107 21.39 6.48 -8.86
CA GLN A 107 22.29 5.38 -9.24
C GLN A 107 21.96 4.87 -10.65
N PRO A 108 22.95 4.46 -11.43
CA PRO A 108 22.71 3.93 -12.77
C PRO A 108 21.93 2.61 -12.71
N VAL A 109 21.04 2.44 -13.65
CA VAL A 109 20.29 1.20 -13.90
C VAL A 109 20.50 0.78 -15.35
N GLU A 110 20.29 -0.51 -15.65
CA GLU A 110 20.59 -1.07 -16.98
C GLU A 110 19.35 -1.75 -17.58
N GLY A 111 19.41 -1.96 -18.90
CA GLY A 111 18.41 -2.70 -19.67
C GLY A 111 17.01 -2.08 -19.53
N PHE A 112 16.01 -2.92 -19.33
CA PHE A 112 14.60 -2.55 -19.20
C PHE A 112 14.34 -1.37 -18.25
N TYR A 113 15.07 -1.29 -17.14
CA TYR A 113 14.86 -0.22 -16.15
C TYR A 113 15.43 1.11 -16.62
N ALA A 114 16.52 1.12 -17.38
CA ALA A 114 17.08 2.34 -17.98
C ALA A 114 16.13 2.88 -19.07
N GLU A 115 15.56 2.01 -19.89
CA GLU A 115 14.59 2.39 -20.93
C GLU A 115 13.31 2.99 -20.35
N ARG A 116 12.92 2.53 -19.16
CA ARG A 116 11.70 2.96 -18.47
C ARG A 116 11.92 4.05 -17.40
N GLU A 117 13.15 4.50 -17.19
CA GLU A 117 13.44 5.53 -16.18
C GLU A 117 12.67 6.83 -16.43
N ALA A 118 12.62 7.29 -17.67
CA ALA A 118 11.87 8.50 -18.03
C ALA A 118 10.38 8.36 -17.72
N GLN A 119 9.77 7.21 -18.03
CA GLN A 119 8.38 6.90 -17.71
C GLN A 119 8.13 6.94 -16.21
N PHE A 120 9.02 6.35 -15.41
CA PHE A 120 8.92 6.35 -13.95
C PHE A 120 9.00 7.78 -13.36
N ARG A 121 9.95 8.59 -13.82
CA ARG A 121 10.09 9.99 -13.38
C ARG A 121 8.89 10.84 -13.76
N THR A 122 8.37 10.68 -14.98
CA THR A 122 7.16 11.39 -15.45
C THR A 122 5.95 10.99 -14.60
N ALA A 123 5.72 9.69 -14.37
CA ALA A 123 4.63 9.22 -13.54
C ALA A 123 4.68 9.81 -12.12
N MET A 124 5.87 9.85 -11.50
CA MET A 124 6.05 10.48 -10.18
C MET A 124 5.73 11.97 -10.20
N ALA A 125 6.21 12.71 -11.20
CA ALA A 125 5.95 14.14 -11.32
C ALA A 125 4.46 14.43 -11.54
N ASP A 126 3.79 13.63 -12.37
CA ASP A 126 2.35 13.76 -12.62
C ASP A 126 1.52 13.41 -11.37
N MET A 127 1.92 12.38 -10.61
CA MET A 127 1.26 12.05 -9.33
C MET A 127 1.46 13.15 -8.29
N ASP A 128 2.65 13.72 -8.18
CA ASP A 128 2.94 14.86 -7.31
C ASP A 128 2.10 16.09 -7.73
N HIS A 129 2.06 16.39 -9.01
CA HIS A 129 1.23 17.48 -9.54
C HIS A 129 -0.25 17.27 -9.19
N GLN A 130 -0.80 16.07 -9.37
CA GLN A 130 -2.18 15.72 -9.00
C GLN A 130 -2.44 15.87 -7.49
N PHE A 131 -1.44 15.63 -6.67
CA PHE A 131 -1.57 15.80 -5.21
C PHE A 131 -1.73 17.29 -4.82
N TRP A 132 -0.97 18.18 -5.48
CA TRP A 132 -0.93 19.60 -5.12
C TRP A 132 -1.95 20.46 -5.84
N THR A 133 -2.36 20.10 -7.04
CA THR A 133 -3.20 20.96 -7.91
C THR A 133 -4.50 20.25 -8.31
N SER A 134 -5.50 21.04 -8.70
CA SER A 134 -6.74 20.53 -9.30
C SER A 134 -6.70 20.47 -10.84
N ASP A 135 -5.65 21.03 -11.44
CA ASP A 135 -5.53 21.22 -12.89
C ASP A 135 -4.84 20.04 -13.58
N GLY A 136 -4.88 18.88 -12.96
CA GLY A 136 -4.21 17.69 -13.45
C GLY A 136 -4.94 16.93 -14.55
N LYS A 137 -4.29 15.89 -15.06
CA LYS A 137 -4.80 14.98 -16.10
C LYS A 137 -6.10 14.28 -15.72
N LEU A 138 -6.40 14.22 -14.41
CA LEU A 138 -7.54 13.50 -13.86
C LEU A 138 -8.50 14.44 -13.13
N SER A 139 -9.79 14.26 -13.38
CA SER A 139 -10.84 14.90 -12.58
C SER A 139 -10.90 14.22 -11.21
N MET A 140 -10.36 14.87 -10.18
CA MET A 140 -10.39 14.38 -8.81
C MET A 140 -11.43 15.14 -7.99
N ILE A 141 -12.14 14.46 -7.10
CA ILE A 141 -13.16 15.04 -6.20
C ILE A 141 -12.54 16.06 -5.22
N GLY A 142 -11.22 16.08 -5.11
CA GLY A 142 -10.49 17.05 -4.30
C GLY A 142 -9.00 16.89 -4.48
N GLN A 143 -8.26 17.94 -4.18
CA GLN A 143 -6.79 17.88 -4.15
C GLN A 143 -6.35 16.91 -3.06
N GLY A 144 -5.37 16.07 -3.35
CA GLY A 144 -4.84 15.09 -2.40
C GLY A 144 -4.39 15.74 -1.09
N ARG A 145 -3.73 16.92 -1.17
CA ARG A 145 -3.33 17.71 0.01
C ARG A 145 -4.51 18.05 0.94
N ASN A 146 -5.67 18.40 0.38
CA ASN A 146 -6.84 18.76 1.17
C ASN A 146 -7.44 17.55 1.87
N VAL A 147 -7.44 16.40 1.19
CA VAL A 147 -7.89 15.13 1.78
C VAL A 147 -6.96 14.72 2.92
N VAL A 148 -5.65 14.77 2.71
CA VAL A 148 -4.65 14.46 3.76
C VAL A 148 -4.77 15.44 4.93
N ALA A 149 -4.94 16.75 4.66
CA ALA A 149 -5.16 17.75 5.71
C ALA A 149 -6.44 17.46 6.52
N LEU A 150 -7.54 17.09 5.87
CA LEU A 150 -8.77 16.71 6.54
C LEU A 150 -8.56 15.49 7.45
N ILE A 151 -7.89 14.45 6.95
CA ILE A 151 -7.58 13.25 7.73
C ILE A 151 -6.70 13.60 8.95
N ALA A 152 -5.68 14.46 8.76
CA ALA A 152 -4.82 14.92 9.84
C ALA A 152 -5.61 15.72 10.90
N ILE A 153 -6.57 16.55 10.49
CA ILE A 153 -7.48 17.26 11.40
C ILE A 153 -8.31 16.26 12.21
N VAL A 154 -8.86 15.21 11.57
CA VAL A 154 -9.66 14.19 12.28
C VAL A 154 -8.80 13.49 13.34
N PHE A 155 -7.57 13.07 13.02
CA PHE A 155 -6.64 12.50 14.00
C PHE A 155 -6.32 13.49 15.13
N ALA A 156 -6.07 14.76 14.81
CA ALA A 156 -5.79 15.79 15.82
C ALA A 156 -6.98 15.98 16.77
N VAL A 157 -8.22 16.02 16.25
CA VAL A 157 -9.44 16.09 17.06
C VAL A 157 -9.57 14.85 17.94
N ALA A 158 -9.35 13.65 17.40
CA ALA A 158 -9.38 12.41 18.17
C ALA A 158 -8.34 12.41 19.31
N ILE A 159 -7.11 12.87 19.05
CA ILE A 159 -6.06 13.02 20.07
C ILE A 159 -6.48 14.02 21.17
N LEU A 160 -7.09 15.16 20.80
CA LEU A 160 -7.55 16.14 21.75
C LEU A 160 -8.70 15.62 22.61
N ALA A 161 -9.64 14.88 22.01
CA ALA A 161 -10.79 14.30 22.67
C ALA A 161 -10.46 13.08 23.56
N ALA A 162 -9.32 12.42 23.30
CA ALA A 162 -8.93 11.22 24.04
C ALA A 162 -8.73 11.49 25.54
N ALA A 163 -9.36 10.66 26.38
CA ALA A 163 -9.38 10.84 27.83
C ALA A 163 -8.05 10.52 28.53
N SER A 164 -7.23 9.62 27.98
CA SER A 164 -6.00 9.17 28.60
C SER A 164 -4.76 9.47 27.76
N ARG A 165 -3.61 9.64 28.42
CA ARG A 165 -2.33 9.82 27.72
C ARG A 165 -1.96 8.61 26.84
N ARG A 166 -2.33 7.40 27.29
CA ARG A 166 -2.09 6.16 26.54
C ARG A 166 -2.90 6.16 25.25
N LEU A 167 -4.18 6.51 25.29
CA LEU A 167 -5.03 6.60 24.11
C LEU A 167 -4.53 7.69 23.15
N LYS A 168 -4.09 8.85 23.66
CA LYS A 168 -3.47 9.89 22.82
C LYS A 168 -2.24 9.39 22.09
N ALA A 169 -1.35 8.67 22.77
CA ALA A 169 -0.16 8.08 22.17
C ALA A 169 -0.52 7.02 21.12
N HIS A 170 -1.52 6.19 21.42
CA HIS A 170 -2.04 5.19 20.48
C HIS A 170 -2.50 5.84 19.16
N ILE A 171 -3.43 6.81 19.25
CA ILE A 171 -3.95 7.51 18.09
C ILE A 171 -2.83 8.21 17.30
N ALA A 172 -1.90 8.86 17.99
CA ALA A 172 -0.77 9.52 17.36
C ALA A 172 0.15 8.56 16.61
N VAL A 173 0.47 7.39 17.18
CA VAL A 173 1.31 6.37 16.55
C VAL A 173 0.61 5.78 15.32
N ILE A 174 -0.66 5.39 15.45
CA ILE A 174 -1.44 4.85 14.32
C ILE A 174 -1.58 5.89 13.20
N GLY A 175 -1.87 7.14 13.55
CA GLY A 175 -1.94 8.24 12.58
C GLY A 175 -0.62 8.49 11.85
N ALA A 176 0.51 8.54 12.57
CA ALA A 176 1.83 8.71 11.99
C ALA A 176 2.23 7.54 11.07
N LEU A 177 2.02 6.30 11.53
CA LEU A 177 2.31 5.11 10.75
C LEU A 177 1.46 5.01 9.48
N SER A 178 0.16 5.31 9.58
CA SER A 178 -0.70 5.33 8.39
C SER A 178 -0.26 6.40 7.39
N GLY A 179 0.26 7.54 7.85
CA GLY A 179 0.89 8.57 7.00
C GLY A 179 2.17 8.07 6.31
N ILE A 180 3.05 7.38 7.02
CA ILE A 180 4.25 6.75 6.44
C ILE A 180 3.85 5.68 5.41
N CYS A 181 2.86 4.86 5.72
CA CYS A 181 2.33 3.86 4.80
C CYS A 181 1.71 4.50 3.54
N PHE A 182 1.11 5.69 3.67
CA PHE A 182 0.63 6.47 2.51
C PHE A 182 1.77 6.82 1.55
N LEU A 183 2.92 7.26 2.05
CA LEU A 183 4.09 7.53 1.22
C LEU A 183 4.59 6.26 0.54
N GLY A 184 4.68 5.15 1.27
CA GLY A 184 5.04 3.86 0.71
C GLY A 184 4.07 3.37 -0.37
N TYR A 185 2.76 3.57 -0.15
CA TYR A 185 1.73 3.23 -1.13
C TYR A 185 1.86 4.05 -2.42
N ASN A 186 2.09 5.36 -2.30
CA ASN A 186 2.34 6.22 -3.47
C ASN A 186 3.60 5.81 -4.23
N LEU A 187 4.68 5.45 -3.52
CA LEU A 187 5.89 4.93 -4.15
C LEU A 187 5.60 3.64 -4.92
N MET A 188 4.83 2.71 -4.34
CA MET A 188 4.44 1.48 -5.02
C MET A 188 3.57 1.73 -6.25
N LEU A 189 2.68 2.72 -6.21
CA LEU A 189 1.92 3.16 -7.39
C LEU A 189 2.86 3.74 -8.47
N ALA A 190 3.79 4.61 -8.09
CA ALA A 190 4.75 5.18 -9.03
C ALA A 190 5.61 4.10 -9.70
N LEU A 191 6.09 3.11 -8.93
CA LEU A 191 6.81 1.94 -9.46
C LEU A 191 5.94 1.12 -10.43
N SER A 192 4.65 0.98 -10.12
CA SER A 192 3.72 0.26 -10.99
C SER A 192 3.51 1.01 -12.32
N TYR A 193 3.29 2.32 -12.28
CA TYR A 193 3.18 3.14 -13.48
C TYR A 193 4.49 3.22 -14.26
N GLY A 194 5.63 3.26 -13.57
CA GLY A 194 6.95 3.31 -14.20
C GLY A 194 7.33 2.02 -14.94
N PHE A 195 7.08 0.86 -14.31
CA PHE A 195 7.69 -0.40 -14.77
C PHE A 195 6.70 -1.51 -15.12
N ILE A 196 5.46 -1.46 -14.64
CA ILE A 196 4.48 -2.54 -14.85
C ILE A 196 3.44 -2.14 -15.90
N PHE A 197 2.89 -0.92 -15.83
CA PHE A 197 1.92 -0.45 -16.80
C PHE A 197 2.55 -0.11 -18.14
N VAL A 198 1.76 -0.25 -19.21
CA VAL A 198 2.20 0.16 -20.55
C VAL A 198 2.31 1.70 -20.63
N PRO A 199 3.17 2.26 -21.53
CA PRO A 199 3.44 3.70 -21.58
C PRO A 199 2.18 4.57 -21.62
N PHE A 200 1.20 4.23 -22.44
CA PHE A 200 -0.06 4.96 -22.53
C PHE A 200 -0.80 5.06 -21.19
N GLN A 201 -0.85 3.97 -20.42
CA GLN A 201 -1.50 3.96 -19.11
C GLN A 201 -0.73 4.81 -18.09
N ALA A 202 0.60 4.80 -18.18
CA ALA A 202 1.46 5.60 -17.31
C ALA A 202 1.33 7.11 -17.62
N GLU A 203 1.36 7.49 -18.90
CA GLU A 203 1.22 8.88 -19.35
C GLU A 203 -0.13 9.51 -18.98
N GLN A 204 -1.19 8.70 -18.98
CA GLN A 204 -2.54 9.14 -18.64
C GLN A 204 -2.90 8.92 -17.18
N LEU A 205 -2.04 8.32 -16.38
CA LEU A 205 -2.32 7.88 -15.01
C LEU A 205 -3.67 7.11 -14.92
N VAL A 206 -3.88 6.17 -15.85
CA VAL A 206 -5.15 5.44 -15.95
C VAL A 206 -5.52 4.79 -14.64
N ASP A 207 -6.74 5.00 -14.15
CA ASP A 207 -7.25 4.48 -12.87
C ASP A 207 -6.52 4.98 -11.58
N TYR A 208 -5.58 5.93 -11.64
CA TYR A 208 -4.87 6.42 -10.47
C TYR A 208 -5.82 6.91 -9.36
N ASN A 209 -6.88 7.63 -9.74
CA ASN A 209 -7.91 8.10 -8.81
C ASN A 209 -8.55 6.93 -8.04
N ARG A 210 -8.87 5.81 -8.71
CA ARG A 210 -9.44 4.61 -8.05
C ARG A 210 -8.50 4.02 -7.03
N TYR A 211 -7.20 4.02 -7.32
CA TYR A 211 -6.19 3.48 -6.41
C TYR A 211 -5.99 4.38 -5.20
N ILE A 212 -5.78 5.67 -5.42
CA ILE A 212 -5.50 6.59 -4.32
C ILE A 212 -6.72 6.81 -3.42
N TYR A 213 -7.94 6.86 -3.97
CA TYR A 213 -9.15 6.98 -3.16
C TYR A 213 -9.41 5.76 -2.29
N SER A 214 -9.03 4.56 -2.72
CA SER A 214 -9.10 3.38 -1.87
C SER A 214 -8.28 3.56 -0.60
N TYR A 215 -7.09 4.18 -0.70
CA TYR A 215 -6.28 4.51 0.46
C TYR A 215 -6.92 5.62 1.31
N TYR A 216 -7.35 6.70 0.70
CA TYR A 216 -7.95 7.84 1.41
C TYR A 216 -9.19 7.43 2.21
N ILE A 217 -10.08 6.64 1.62
CA ILE A 217 -11.30 6.16 2.29
C ILE A 217 -10.92 5.27 3.49
N GLY A 218 -10.03 4.30 3.30
CA GLY A 218 -9.57 3.44 4.38
C GLY A 218 -8.91 4.23 5.51
N TRP A 219 -8.08 5.22 5.17
CA TRP A 219 -7.39 6.07 6.13
C TRP A 219 -8.35 6.99 6.90
N PHE A 220 -9.35 7.53 6.20
CA PHE A 220 -10.39 8.35 6.83
C PHE A 220 -11.27 7.53 7.79
N ILE A 221 -11.66 6.31 7.39
CA ILE A 221 -12.39 5.39 8.27
C ILE A 221 -11.56 5.03 9.50
N LEU A 222 -10.26 4.77 9.33
CA LEU A 222 -9.34 4.52 10.44
C LEU A 222 -9.30 5.72 11.40
N ALA A 223 -9.19 6.94 10.87
CA ALA A 223 -9.15 8.16 11.67
C ALA A 223 -10.47 8.40 12.46
N LEU A 224 -11.62 8.04 11.88
CA LEU A 224 -12.92 8.12 12.55
C LEU A 224 -13.11 7.03 13.61
N GLY A 225 -12.43 5.89 13.46
CA GLY A 225 -12.49 4.77 14.41
C GLY A 225 -11.59 4.94 15.64
N CYS A 226 -10.70 5.92 15.61
CA CYS A 226 -9.82 6.27 16.73
C CYS A 226 -10.51 7.17 17.74
#